data_26c007737e4a5ef2a8d81f045184cf2b
#
_entry.id   26c007737e4a5ef2a8d81f045184cf2b
#
_cell.length_a   1.000
_cell.length_b   1.000
_cell.length_c   1.000
_cell.angle_alpha   90.00
_cell.angle_beta   90.00
_cell.angle_gamma   90.00
#
_symmetry.space_group_name_H-M   'P 1'
#
loop_
_entity.id
_entity.type
_entity.pdbx_description
1 polymer ?
#
loop_
_entity_poly.entity_id
_entity_poly.type
_entity_poly.pdbx_seq_one_letter_code
_entity_poly.pdbx_strand_id
1 'polypeptide(L)'
;MALAAGSCCRQTPAAETAGKQLTTAETIVFKDYGAEPTVLDIESYTLANENFRTVLWTGGNLQVTVMAIPVGGDVGLELHNGIDQFLRVEEGTAQVMMGDSADKLDFVKEVKDDYAIFVPAGKWHNIVNKGDKPLKIYSIYAPAEHPHSTIHKTQQESMEAEHAH
;
A
#
# COMPACT_ATOMS: atom_id res chain seq x y z
N MET A 1 -47.48 29.30 56.16
CA MET A 1 -46.18 28.63 55.83
C MET A 1 -46.37 27.78 54.60
N ALA A 2 -45.94 28.29 53.46
CA ALA A 2 -46.07 27.55 52.20
C ALA A 2 -44.64 27.45 51.64
N LEU A 3 -44.12 26.22 51.50
CA LEU A 3 -42.85 25.92 50.86
C LEU A 3 -43.09 25.77 49.36
N ALA A 4 -42.40 26.59 48.55
CA ALA A 4 -42.36 26.46 47.13
C ALA A 4 -41.16 25.54 46.73
N ALA A 5 -41.47 24.42 46.08
CA ALA A 5 -40.49 23.54 45.49
C ALA A 5 -40.10 24.06 44.10
N GLY A 6 -38.87 24.55 43.93
CA GLY A 6 -38.33 24.92 42.64
C GLY A 6 -37.87 23.68 41.81
N SER A 7 -38.50 23.47 40.71
CA SER A 7 -38.13 22.44 39.73
C SER A 7 -36.97 22.94 38.86
N CYS A 8 -35.81 22.34 39.04
CA CYS A 8 -34.62 22.63 38.23
C CYS A 8 -34.64 21.78 36.96
N CYS A 9 -35.08 22.36 35.84
CA CYS A 9 -34.93 21.74 34.50
C CYS A 9 -33.46 21.74 34.10
N ARG A 10 -32.86 20.56 34.12
CA ARG A 10 -31.57 20.32 33.45
C ARG A 10 -31.77 20.27 31.95
N GLN A 11 -31.30 21.26 31.25
CA GLN A 11 -31.14 21.18 29.79
C GLN A 11 -29.91 20.31 29.47
N THR A 12 -30.16 19.20 28.77
CA THR A 12 -29.10 18.40 28.13
C THR A 12 -28.60 19.13 26.89
N PRO A 13 -27.29 19.28 26.70
CA PRO A 13 -26.79 19.84 25.45
C PRO A 13 -27.05 18.88 24.29
N ALA A 14 -27.62 19.43 23.21
CA ALA A 14 -27.78 18.72 21.94
C ALA A 14 -26.41 18.31 21.40
N ALA A 15 -26.28 17.04 21.05
CA ALA A 15 -25.13 16.53 20.34
C ALA A 15 -25.07 17.21 18.96
N GLU A 16 -24.08 18.03 18.73
CA GLU A 16 -23.72 18.50 17.38
C GLU A 16 -23.31 17.31 16.54
N THR A 17 -24.17 16.94 15.61
CA THR A 17 -23.84 16.01 14.53
C THR A 17 -22.83 16.73 13.61
N ALA A 18 -21.56 16.44 13.79
CA ALA A 18 -20.53 16.89 12.84
C ALA A 18 -20.90 16.34 11.46
N GLY A 19 -21.39 17.22 10.61
CA GLY A 19 -21.68 16.90 9.22
C GLY A 19 -20.41 16.43 8.55
N LYS A 20 -20.40 15.19 8.05
CA LYS A 20 -19.35 14.65 7.18
C LYS A 20 -19.32 15.53 5.95
N GLN A 21 -18.33 16.43 5.91
CA GLN A 21 -18.09 17.29 4.75
C GLN A 21 -17.76 16.35 3.59
N LEU A 22 -18.62 16.31 2.56
CA LEU A 22 -18.32 15.64 1.30
C LEU A 22 -17.12 16.38 0.68
N THR A 23 -15.94 15.81 0.84
CA THR A 23 -14.79 16.22 0.05
C THR A 23 -15.07 15.83 -1.39
N THR A 24 -14.97 16.78 -2.31
CA THR A 24 -14.93 16.49 -3.74
C THR A 24 -13.84 15.45 -3.96
N ALA A 25 -14.19 14.33 -4.60
CA ALA A 25 -13.20 13.29 -4.92
C ALA A 25 -12.05 13.94 -5.68
N GLU A 26 -10.86 13.91 -5.10
CA GLU A 26 -9.67 14.42 -5.79
C GLU A 26 -9.42 13.54 -7.02
N THR A 27 -9.11 14.17 -8.14
CA THR A 27 -8.78 13.46 -9.37
C THR A 27 -7.43 12.76 -9.15
N ILE A 28 -7.42 11.42 -9.23
CA ILE A 28 -6.20 10.62 -9.13
C ILE A 28 -5.35 10.85 -10.39
N VAL A 29 -4.13 11.30 -10.20
CA VAL A 29 -3.14 11.48 -11.27
C VAL A 29 -1.91 10.64 -10.93
N PHE A 30 -1.64 9.62 -11.72
CA PHE A 30 -0.47 8.77 -11.55
C PHE A 30 0.79 9.45 -12.10
N LYS A 31 1.64 9.87 -11.18
CA LYS A 31 2.98 10.40 -11.44
C LYS A 31 3.84 10.22 -10.20
N ASP A 32 5.14 10.31 -10.34
CA ASP A 32 6.05 10.41 -9.20
C ASP A 32 6.02 11.87 -8.67
N TYR A 33 5.52 12.03 -7.46
CA TYR A 33 5.39 13.32 -6.77
C TYR A 33 6.66 13.72 -6.01
N GLY A 34 7.67 12.82 -5.91
CA GLY A 34 8.90 13.08 -5.16
C GLY A 34 9.84 14.08 -5.86
N ALA A 35 10.67 14.78 -5.12
CA ALA A 35 10.83 14.74 -3.65
C ALA A 35 10.06 15.86 -2.93
N GLU A 36 8.95 16.33 -3.50
CA GLU A 36 8.17 17.42 -2.92
C GLU A 36 7.30 16.93 -1.76
N PRO A 37 7.01 17.78 -0.75
CA PRO A 37 6.04 17.46 0.28
C PRO A 37 4.69 17.10 -0.34
N THR A 38 4.19 15.90 -0.04
CA THR A 38 2.98 15.37 -0.68
C THR A 38 2.07 14.71 0.35
N VAL A 39 0.77 14.93 0.20
CA VAL A 39 -0.29 14.21 0.92
C VAL A 39 -1.24 13.64 -0.11
N LEU A 40 -1.51 12.36 -0.04
CA LEU A 40 -2.47 11.69 -0.93
C LEU A 40 -3.19 10.57 -0.18
N ASP A 41 -4.37 10.20 -0.66
CA ASP A 41 -5.12 9.04 -0.18
C ASP A 41 -4.49 7.78 -0.80
N ILE A 42 -3.59 7.13 -0.08
CA ILE A 42 -2.81 6.00 -0.58
C ILE A 42 -3.70 4.79 -0.92
N GLU A 43 -4.78 4.56 -0.18
CA GLU A 43 -5.74 3.51 -0.47
C GLU A 43 -6.40 3.77 -1.83
N SER A 44 -6.94 4.97 -2.04
CA SER A 44 -7.57 5.35 -3.32
C SER A 44 -6.61 5.21 -4.50
N TYR A 45 -5.34 5.62 -4.36
CA TYR A 45 -4.33 5.44 -5.40
C TYR A 45 -4.02 3.97 -5.65
N THR A 46 -3.90 3.17 -4.59
CA THR A 46 -3.60 1.74 -4.70
C THR A 46 -4.73 0.99 -5.41
N LEU A 47 -5.98 1.25 -5.00
CA LEU A 47 -7.16 0.60 -5.59
C LEU A 47 -7.38 1.01 -7.06
N ALA A 48 -7.13 2.28 -7.40
CA ALA A 48 -7.30 2.79 -8.76
C ALA A 48 -6.15 2.39 -9.72
N ASN A 49 -4.99 1.95 -9.21
CA ASN A 49 -3.88 1.57 -10.07
C ASN A 49 -4.18 0.26 -10.82
N GLU A 50 -4.00 0.27 -12.13
CA GLU A 50 -4.15 -0.91 -12.99
C GLU A 50 -2.81 -1.42 -13.54
N ASN A 51 -1.71 -0.68 -13.34
CA ASN A 51 -0.39 -1.08 -13.76
C ASN A 51 0.20 -2.13 -12.80
N PHE A 52 1.06 -2.99 -13.32
CA PHE A 52 1.83 -3.91 -12.48
C PHE A 52 2.61 -3.15 -11.40
N ARG A 53 3.31 -2.06 -11.79
CA ARG A 53 4.03 -1.17 -10.85
C ARG A 53 3.94 0.29 -11.30
N THR A 54 3.62 1.19 -10.37
CA THR A 54 3.67 2.64 -10.58
C THR A 54 4.37 3.29 -9.39
N VAL A 55 5.46 4.01 -9.63
CA VAL A 55 6.10 4.83 -8.61
C VAL A 55 5.27 6.07 -8.37
N LEU A 56 4.93 6.34 -7.10
CA LEU A 56 4.14 7.51 -6.70
C LEU A 56 4.99 8.60 -6.05
N TRP A 57 6.05 8.23 -5.34
CA TRP A 57 6.89 9.20 -4.66
C TRP A 57 8.29 8.65 -4.45
N THR A 58 9.31 9.44 -4.81
CA THR A 58 10.72 9.09 -4.63
C THR A 58 11.45 10.20 -3.90
N GLY A 59 11.94 9.91 -2.71
CA GLY A 59 12.78 10.79 -1.89
C GLY A 59 14.23 10.32 -1.79
N GLY A 60 14.98 10.94 -0.90
CA GLY A 60 16.39 10.60 -0.69
C GLY A 60 16.62 9.23 -0.03
N ASN A 61 15.67 8.75 0.78
CA ASN A 61 15.82 7.52 1.58
C ASN A 61 14.57 6.63 1.56
N LEU A 62 13.60 6.95 0.73
CA LEU A 62 12.32 6.24 0.70
C LEU A 62 11.68 6.39 -0.67
N GLN A 63 11.03 5.32 -1.11
CA GLN A 63 10.22 5.32 -2.34
C GLN A 63 8.89 4.62 -2.09
N VAL A 64 7.80 5.18 -2.62
CA VAL A 64 6.46 4.60 -2.55
C VAL A 64 6.00 4.17 -3.93
N THR A 65 5.54 2.92 -4.03
CA THR A 65 4.97 2.36 -5.25
C THR A 65 3.59 1.75 -4.98
N VAL A 66 2.77 1.68 -6.02
CA VAL A 66 1.52 0.91 -6.01
C VAL A 66 1.57 -0.16 -7.10
N MET A 67 0.96 -1.31 -6.84
CA MET A 67 0.98 -2.46 -7.73
C MET A 67 -0.41 -3.08 -7.87
N ALA A 68 -0.70 -3.60 -9.07
CA ALA A 68 -1.85 -4.43 -9.36
C ALA A 68 -1.35 -5.77 -9.94
N ILE A 69 -1.52 -6.85 -9.19
CA ILE A 69 -1.03 -8.17 -9.57
C ILE A 69 -2.23 -9.01 -10.01
N PRO A 70 -2.27 -9.50 -11.25
CA PRO A 70 -3.41 -10.25 -11.76
C PRO A 70 -3.63 -11.56 -11.00
N VAL A 71 -4.81 -12.14 -11.15
CA VAL A 71 -5.13 -13.45 -10.55
C VAL A 71 -4.11 -14.51 -11.02
N GLY A 72 -3.55 -15.23 -10.06
CA GLY A 72 -2.51 -16.23 -10.29
C GLY A 72 -1.13 -15.67 -10.65
N GLY A 73 -0.98 -14.34 -10.74
CA GLY A 73 0.31 -13.68 -10.89
C GLY A 73 1.03 -13.49 -9.55
N ASP A 74 2.22 -12.94 -9.62
CA ASP A 74 3.08 -12.66 -8.46
C ASP A 74 3.92 -11.39 -8.66
N VAL A 75 4.61 -10.93 -7.62
CA VAL A 75 5.58 -9.83 -7.73
C VAL A 75 6.88 -10.24 -8.42
N GLY A 76 7.18 -11.53 -8.47
CA GLY A 76 8.46 -12.10 -8.87
C GLY A 76 9.28 -12.53 -7.64
N LEU A 77 10.20 -13.46 -7.86
CA LEU A 77 11.17 -13.86 -6.84
C LEU A 77 12.29 -12.81 -6.78
N GLU A 78 12.28 -12.01 -5.72
CA GLU A 78 13.17 -10.85 -5.58
C GLU A 78 14.10 -10.98 -4.37
N LEU A 79 15.25 -10.29 -4.45
CA LEU A 79 16.20 -10.09 -3.37
C LEU A 79 16.69 -8.64 -3.40
N HIS A 80 16.43 -7.87 -2.36
CA HIS A 80 16.94 -6.51 -2.23
C HIS A 80 18.10 -6.45 -1.23
N ASN A 81 19.32 -6.25 -1.73
CA ASN A 81 20.47 -6.09 -0.87
C ASN A 81 20.56 -4.67 -0.31
N GLY A 82 20.42 -4.53 1.02
CA GLY A 82 20.52 -3.23 1.68
C GLY A 82 19.28 -2.36 1.62
N ILE A 83 18.12 -2.93 1.24
CA ILE A 83 16.83 -2.25 1.19
C ILE A 83 15.83 -3.03 2.04
N ASP A 84 15.30 -2.39 3.06
CA ASP A 84 14.11 -2.88 3.73
C ASP A 84 12.87 -2.51 2.93
N GLN A 85 11.91 -3.42 2.89
CA GLN A 85 10.66 -3.20 2.17
C GLN A 85 9.46 -3.42 3.09
N PHE A 86 8.55 -2.47 3.07
CA PHE A 86 7.23 -2.60 3.66
C PHE A 86 6.19 -2.71 2.55
N LEU A 87 5.23 -3.63 2.69
CA LEU A 87 4.07 -3.70 1.79
C LEU A 87 2.79 -3.77 2.62
N ARG A 88 1.73 -3.22 2.07
CA ARG A 88 0.38 -3.38 2.62
C ARG A 88 -0.58 -3.82 1.53
N VAL A 89 -1.44 -4.78 1.90
CA VAL A 89 -2.53 -5.25 1.04
C VAL A 89 -3.74 -4.34 1.23
N GLU A 90 -4.22 -3.72 0.15
CA GLU A 90 -5.42 -2.89 0.14
C GLU A 90 -6.62 -3.64 -0.47
N GLU A 91 -6.38 -4.65 -1.28
CA GLU A 91 -7.42 -5.53 -1.82
C GLU A 91 -6.84 -6.89 -2.24
N GLY A 92 -7.59 -7.95 -1.99
CA GLY A 92 -7.28 -9.31 -2.42
C GLY A 92 -6.68 -10.19 -1.33
N THR A 93 -6.20 -11.36 -1.75
CA THR A 93 -5.53 -12.34 -0.88
C THR A 93 -4.27 -12.85 -1.55
N ALA A 94 -3.22 -13.04 -0.76
CA ALA A 94 -1.94 -13.49 -1.29
C ALA A 94 -1.26 -14.49 -0.37
N GLN A 95 -0.31 -15.23 -0.93
CA GLN A 95 0.67 -16.01 -0.19
C GLN A 95 2.01 -15.28 -0.24
N VAL A 96 2.53 -14.95 0.92
CA VAL A 96 3.86 -14.38 1.11
C VAL A 96 4.83 -15.50 1.44
N MET A 97 5.96 -15.53 0.74
CA MET A 97 7.04 -16.48 0.95
C MET A 97 8.35 -15.73 1.12
N MET A 98 9.14 -16.07 2.15
CA MET A 98 10.46 -15.47 2.40
C MET A 98 11.45 -16.53 2.87
N GLY A 99 12.74 -16.29 2.59
CA GLY A 99 13.80 -17.20 3.03
C GLY A 99 15.22 -16.65 2.85
N ASP A 100 16.19 -17.42 3.25
CA ASP A 100 17.61 -17.04 3.15
C ASP A 100 18.22 -17.37 1.78
N SER A 101 17.54 -18.18 0.97
CA SER A 101 17.96 -18.51 -0.39
C SER A 101 16.75 -18.66 -1.31
N ALA A 102 16.97 -18.48 -2.61
CA ALA A 102 15.93 -18.53 -3.65
C ALA A 102 15.19 -19.87 -3.70
N ASP A 103 15.87 -20.96 -3.37
CA ASP A 103 15.37 -22.33 -3.37
C ASP A 103 14.77 -22.76 -2.03
N LYS A 104 14.83 -21.90 -0.99
CA LYS A 104 14.34 -22.19 0.36
C LYS A 104 13.61 -21.00 0.96
N LEU A 105 12.33 -20.87 0.63
CA LEU A 105 11.41 -19.85 1.16
C LEU A 105 10.53 -20.50 2.25
N ASP A 106 11.08 -20.76 3.41
CA ASP A 106 10.42 -21.51 4.48
C ASP A 106 9.51 -20.68 5.41
N PHE A 107 9.60 -19.36 5.35
CA PHE A 107 8.59 -18.48 5.93
C PHE A 107 7.43 -18.32 4.96
N VAL A 108 6.30 -18.95 5.23
CA VAL A 108 5.10 -18.90 4.37
C VAL A 108 3.91 -18.42 5.19
N LYS A 109 3.22 -17.36 4.70
CA LYS A 109 2.01 -16.80 5.31
C LYS A 109 0.98 -16.44 4.27
N GLU A 110 -0.28 -16.66 4.59
CA GLU A 110 -1.40 -16.08 3.86
C GLU A 110 -1.75 -14.71 4.43
N VAL A 111 -2.03 -13.77 3.54
CA VAL A 111 -2.38 -12.39 3.83
C VAL A 111 -3.60 -11.96 3.04
N LYS A 112 -4.29 -10.95 3.54
CA LYS A 112 -5.46 -10.36 2.91
C LYS A 112 -5.47 -8.86 3.17
N ASP A 113 -6.52 -8.20 2.75
CA ASP A 113 -6.80 -6.79 3.04
C ASP A 113 -6.42 -6.38 4.46
N ASP A 114 -5.81 -5.21 4.62
CA ASP A 114 -5.27 -4.63 5.86
C ASP A 114 -3.98 -5.30 6.42
N TYR A 115 -3.44 -6.34 5.79
CA TYR A 115 -2.21 -6.97 6.27
C TYR A 115 -0.96 -6.18 5.85
N ALA A 116 -0.06 -5.99 6.82
CA ALA A 116 1.28 -5.46 6.60
C ALA A 116 2.30 -6.58 6.45
N ILE A 117 3.21 -6.42 5.48
CA ILE A 117 4.30 -7.35 5.17
C ILE A 117 5.61 -6.59 5.33
N PHE A 118 6.54 -7.13 6.10
CA PHE A 118 7.87 -6.56 6.31
C PHE A 118 8.91 -7.51 5.72
N VAL A 119 9.66 -7.03 4.75
CA VAL A 119 10.74 -7.77 4.10
C VAL A 119 12.07 -7.13 4.51
N PRO A 120 12.85 -7.80 5.37
CA PRO A 120 14.18 -7.31 5.73
C PRO A 120 15.15 -7.36 4.55
N ALA A 121 16.08 -6.43 4.50
CA ALA A 121 17.17 -6.43 3.55
C ALA A 121 17.89 -7.80 3.50
N GLY A 122 18.18 -8.28 2.30
CA GLY A 122 18.87 -9.55 2.08
C GLY A 122 17.99 -10.81 2.22
N LYS A 123 16.66 -10.66 2.29
CA LYS A 123 15.72 -11.79 2.26
C LYS A 123 15.16 -12.02 0.88
N TRP A 124 15.33 -13.24 0.37
CA TRP A 124 14.58 -13.69 -0.79
C TRP A 124 13.10 -13.72 -0.47
N HIS A 125 12.28 -13.21 -1.37
CA HIS A 125 10.83 -13.17 -1.16
C HIS A 125 10.03 -13.21 -2.45
N ASN A 126 8.79 -13.65 -2.34
CA ASN A 126 7.77 -13.53 -3.37
C ASN A 126 6.38 -13.36 -2.74
N ILE A 127 5.50 -12.68 -3.44
CA ILE A 127 4.10 -12.48 -3.05
C ILE A 127 3.24 -12.93 -4.22
N VAL A 128 2.49 -14.00 -4.03
CA VAL A 128 1.68 -14.63 -5.07
C VAL A 128 0.21 -14.34 -4.83
N ASN A 129 -0.48 -13.79 -5.82
CA ASN A 129 -1.92 -13.60 -5.76
C ASN A 129 -2.65 -14.95 -5.75
N LYS A 130 -3.30 -15.30 -4.64
CA LYS A 130 -4.07 -16.52 -4.44
C LYS A 130 -5.59 -16.29 -4.48
N GLY A 131 -6.01 -15.05 -4.68
CA GLY A 131 -7.41 -14.67 -4.74
C GLY A 131 -8.03 -14.86 -6.13
N ASP A 132 -9.28 -14.46 -6.22
CA ASP A 132 -10.12 -14.50 -7.43
C ASP A 132 -10.25 -13.13 -8.12
N LYS A 133 -9.53 -12.13 -7.61
CA LYS A 133 -9.47 -10.77 -8.14
C LYS A 133 -8.02 -10.23 -8.11
N PRO A 134 -7.71 -9.13 -8.82
CA PRO A 134 -6.39 -8.52 -8.74
C PRO A 134 -6.00 -8.21 -7.30
N LEU A 135 -4.75 -8.49 -6.95
CA LEU A 135 -4.17 -8.10 -5.67
C LEU A 135 -3.67 -6.65 -5.79
N LYS A 136 -4.19 -5.79 -4.94
CA LYS A 136 -3.81 -4.38 -4.87
C LYS A 136 -2.96 -4.14 -3.64
N ILE A 137 -1.73 -3.71 -3.85
CA ILE A 137 -0.77 -3.45 -2.78
C ILE A 137 -0.05 -2.13 -3.01
N TYR A 138 0.33 -1.45 -1.93
CA TYR A 138 1.39 -0.47 -2.01
C TYR A 138 2.64 -0.96 -1.30
N SER A 139 3.78 -0.47 -1.77
CA SER A 139 5.09 -0.83 -1.25
C SER A 139 5.90 0.41 -0.93
N ILE A 140 6.68 0.33 0.14
CA ILE A 140 7.65 1.34 0.56
C ILE A 140 9.02 0.68 0.59
N TYR A 141 9.95 1.19 -0.20
CA TYR A 141 11.35 0.79 -0.23
C TYR A 141 12.20 1.80 0.54
N ALA A 142 13.13 1.33 1.33
CA ALA A 142 14.06 2.17 2.08
C ALA A 142 15.49 1.59 2.00
N PRO A 143 16.37 2.22 1.19
CA PRO A 143 16.17 3.34 0.25
C PRO A 143 15.35 2.98 -1.00
N ALA A 144 15.29 3.91 -1.97
CA ALA A 144 14.59 3.71 -3.25
C ALA A 144 15.20 2.55 -4.05
N GLU A 145 14.34 1.71 -4.65
CA GLU A 145 14.72 0.57 -5.48
C GLU A 145 14.65 0.88 -6.98
N HIS A 146 13.60 1.57 -7.40
CA HIS A 146 13.32 1.77 -8.82
C HIS A 146 13.73 3.16 -9.29
N PRO A 147 14.04 3.34 -10.59
CA PRO A 147 14.23 4.67 -11.16
C PRO A 147 13.02 5.57 -10.91
N HIS A 148 13.28 6.87 -10.78
CA HIS A 148 12.22 7.89 -10.63
C HIS A 148 11.21 7.79 -11.77
N SER A 149 9.93 7.95 -11.46
CA SER A 149 8.82 7.90 -12.42
C SER A 149 8.60 6.55 -13.14
N THR A 150 9.12 5.45 -12.60
CA THR A 150 8.90 4.12 -13.19
C THR A 150 7.41 3.78 -13.25
N ILE A 151 6.96 3.34 -14.43
CA ILE A 151 5.65 2.75 -14.67
C ILE A 151 5.84 1.50 -15.51
N HIS A 152 5.49 0.34 -14.97
CA HIS A 152 5.44 -0.93 -15.70
C HIS A 152 3.99 -1.39 -15.79
N LYS A 153 3.47 -1.54 -16.99
CA LYS A 153 2.08 -1.99 -17.19
C LYS A 153 1.92 -3.47 -16.88
N THR A 154 2.96 -4.25 -17.12
CA THR A 154 2.98 -5.71 -16.94
C THR A 154 4.21 -6.15 -16.14
N GLN A 155 4.14 -7.35 -15.57
CA GLN A 155 5.30 -7.98 -14.93
C GLN A 155 6.46 -8.16 -15.91
N GLN A 156 6.15 -8.51 -17.15
CA GLN A 156 7.17 -8.69 -18.18
C GLN A 156 7.98 -7.40 -18.43
N GLU A 157 7.31 -6.24 -18.51
CA GLU A 157 8.00 -4.94 -18.64
C GLU A 157 8.92 -4.67 -17.43
N SER A 158 8.50 -5.06 -16.22
CA SER A 158 9.34 -4.95 -15.02
C SER A 158 10.59 -5.81 -15.12
N MET A 159 10.43 -7.08 -15.48
CA MET A 159 11.55 -8.03 -15.61
C MET A 159 12.53 -7.60 -16.72
N GLU A 160 12.03 -7.12 -17.85
CA GLU A 160 12.86 -6.62 -18.95
C GLU A 160 13.70 -5.38 -18.54
N ALA A 161 13.11 -4.49 -17.73
CA ALA A 161 13.80 -3.32 -17.22
C ALA A 161 14.91 -3.67 -16.21
N GLU A 162 14.69 -4.67 -15.35
CA GLU A 162 15.68 -5.16 -14.38
C GLU A 162 16.86 -5.86 -15.05
N HIS A 163 16.65 -6.54 -16.19
CA HIS A 163 17.73 -7.17 -16.97
C HIS A 163 18.52 -6.19 -17.84
N ALA A 164 18.05 -4.96 -18.02
CA ALA A 164 18.71 -3.93 -18.83
C ALA A 164 19.75 -3.09 -18.04
N HIS A 165 19.90 -3.31 -16.74
CA HIS A 165 20.84 -2.66 -15.84
C HIS A 165 21.82 -3.66 -15.23
#